data_074e677eb44b143ea64173f5c5195c2d
#
_entry.id   074e677eb44b143ea64173f5c5195c2d
#
_cell.length_a   1.000
_cell.length_b   1.000
_cell.length_c   1.000
_cell.angle_alpha   90.00
_cell.angle_beta   90.00
_cell.angle_gamma   90.00
#
_symmetry.space_group_name_H-M   'P 1'
#
loop_
_entity.id
_entity.type
_entity.pdbx_description
1 polymer ?
#
loop_
_entity_poly.entity_id
_entity_poly.type
_entity_poly.pdbx_seq_one_letter_code
_entity_poly.pdbx_strand_id
1 'polypeptide(L)'
;RFSDGVNSGASLAERGVGFVDAGVSGGIWGLDNGFCLMVGGTPEAVAIVQPAFDALAPPAGFAHVGPVGAGHFVKMVHNGIEYGMMQSYAEGFELMSAAPEFGLDLHQIADVWRNGSVVRSWLLDLAELALKDEEGFAKIEGIVDDSGEGRWTVEEAINRAVPLTVITASLYARFASRAPNSVGPSLGAARRKRL
;
A
#
# COMPACT_ATOMS: atom_id res chain seq x y z
N ARG A 1 -8.42 12.91 0.40
CA ARG A 1 -8.97 11.97 1.41
C ARG A 1 -10.38 11.52 0.99
N PHE A 2 -10.83 10.38 1.48
CA PHE A 2 -12.22 9.94 1.22
C PHE A 2 -13.27 10.94 1.77
N SER A 3 -12.97 11.61 2.89
CA SER A 3 -13.80 12.66 3.48
C SER A 3 -14.03 13.84 2.54
N ASP A 4 -13.03 14.19 1.74
CA ASP A 4 -13.14 15.29 0.76
C ASP A 4 -14.10 14.88 -0.37
N GLY A 5 -14.04 13.62 -0.80
CA GLY A 5 -14.99 13.04 -1.74
C GLY A 5 -16.42 13.06 -1.23
N VAL A 6 -16.63 12.70 0.04
CA VAL A 6 -17.97 12.76 0.69
C VAL A 6 -18.51 14.20 0.68
N ASN A 7 -17.70 15.18 1.07
CA ASN A 7 -18.09 16.60 1.09
C ASN A 7 -18.39 17.14 -0.31
N SER A 8 -17.53 16.81 -1.28
CA SER A 8 -17.73 17.20 -2.69
C SER A 8 -19.01 16.58 -3.26
N GLY A 9 -19.25 15.31 -2.99
CA GLY A 9 -20.46 14.62 -3.42
C GLY A 9 -21.73 15.23 -2.85
N ALA A 10 -21.74 15.58 -1.57
CA ALA A 10 -22.88 16.26 -0.95
C ALA A 10 -23.18 17.62 -1.58
N SER A 11 -22.15 18.45 -1.80
CA SER A 11 -22.30 19.76 -2.44
C SER A 11 -22.77 19.68 -3.89
N LEU A 12 -22.33 18.65 -4.64
CA LEU A 12 -22.74 18.42 -6.02
C LEU A 12 -24.18 17.88 -6.11
N ALA A 13 -24.59 17.05 -5.16
CA ALA A 13 -25.94 16.53 -5.06
C ALA A 13 -26.99 17.62 -4.91
N GLU A 14 -26.72 18.70 -4.14
CA GLU A 14 -27.59 19.88 -4.02
C GLU A 14 -27.85 20.57 -5.39
N ARG A 15 -26.95 20.38 -6.31
CA ARG A 15 -27.03 20.94 -7.69
C ARG A 15 -27.55 19.93 -8.71
N GLY A 16 -28.00 18.76 -8.26
CA GLY A 16 -28.48 17.68 -9.15
C GLY A 16 -27.37 16.99 -9.95
N VAL A 17 -26.11 17.12 -9.54
CA VAL A 17 -24.96 16.50 -10.20
C VAL A 17 -24.58 15.21 -9.48
N GLY A 18 -24.56 14.10 -10.21
CA GLY A 18 -24.06 12.82 -9.70
C GLY A 18 -22.55 12.88 -9.45
N PHE A 19 -22.10 12.23 -8.39
CA PHE A 19 -20.69 12.13 -8.03
C PHE A 19 -20.30 10.66 -7.79
N VAL A 20 -19.14 10.29 -8.33
CA VAL A 20 -18.56 8.95 -8.16
C VAL A 20 -17.11 9.11 -7.75
N ASP A 21 -16.68 8.39 -6.73
CA ASP A 21 -15.29 8.28 -6.34
C ASP A 21 -14.73 6.90 -6.72
N ALA A 22 -13.54 6.88 -7.29
CA ALA A 22 -12.88 5.66 -7.72
C ALA A 22 -11.50 5.52 -7.08
N GLY A 23 -11.34 4.53 -6.24
CA GLY A 23 -10.05 4.04 -5.77
C GLY A 23 -9.43 3.14 -6.84
N VAL A 24 -8.20 3.43 -7.24
CA VAL A 24 -7.52 2.74 -8.33
C VAL A 24 -6.26 2.05 -7.82
N SER A 25 -6.09 0.77 -8.17
CA SER A 25 -4.84 0.03 -7.97
C SER A 25 -4.38 -0.57 -9.30
N GLY A 26 -3.07 -0.73 -9.50
CA GLY A 26 -2.48 -1.24 -10.75
C GLY A 26 -1.16 -0.54 -11.12
N GLY A 27 -0.88 0.62 -10.55
CA GLY A 27 0.35 1.38 -10.78
C GLY A 27 0.59 1.63 -12.27
N ILE A 28 1.86 1.64 -12.69
CA ILE A 28 2.27 1.83 -14.08
C ILE A 28 1.83 0.69 -15.01
N TRP A 29 1.62 -0.51 -14.47
CA TRP A 29 1.22 -1.71 -15.21
C TRP A 29 -0.27 -1.74 -15.55
N GLY A 30 -1.05 -0.83 -14.96
CA GLY A 30 -2.49 -0.77 -15.18
C GLY A 30 -2.88 -0.42 -16.62
N LEU A 31 -2.00 0.25 -17.39
CA LEU A 31 -2.25 0.53 -18.80
C LEU A 31 -2.27 -0.74 -19.65
N ASP A 32 -1.42 -1.71 -19.33
CA ASP A 32 -1.30 -2.96 -20.09
C ASP A 32 -2.21 -4.05 -19.53
N ASN A 33 -2.40 -4.11 -18.21
CA ASN A 33 -3.07 -5.21 -17.53
C ASN A 33 -4.50 -4.85 -17.06
N GLY A 34 -4.90 -3.57 -17.17
CA GLY A 34 -6.10 -3.02 -16.59
C GLY A 34 -5.94 -2.65 -15.12
N PHE A 35 -6.87 -1.84 -14.60
CA PHE A 35 -6.84 -1.34 -13.23
C PHE A 35 -7.86 -2.04 -12.35
N CYS A 36 -7.49 -2.33 -11.10
CA CYS A 36 -8.46 -2.69 -10.07
C CYS A 36 -9.18 -1.43 -9.60
N LEU A 37 -10.52 -1.39 -9.79
CA LEU A 37 -11.36 -0.23 -9.51
C LEU A 37 -12.33 -0.52 -8.36
N MET A 38 -12.21 0.25 -7.29
CA MET A 38 -13.10 0.25 -6.14
C MET A 38 -13.92 1.53 -6.16
N VAL A 39 -15.20 1.44 -6.48
CA VAL A 39 -16.02 2.61 -6.83
C VAL A 39 -17.11 2.86 -5.79
N GLY A 40 -17.22 4.12 -5.35
CA GLY A 40 -18.29 4.62 -4.50
C GLY A 40 -19.19 5.62 -5.26
N GLY A 41 -20.49 5.59 -4.97
CA GLY A 41 -21.46 6.47 -5.60
C GLY A 41 -22.89 5.95 -5.48
N THR A 42 -23.87 6.70 -5.95
CA THR A 42 -25.22 6.14 -6.10
C THR A 42 -25.25 5.15 -7.27
N PRO A 43 -26.11 4.12 -7.25
CA PRO A 43 -26.23 3.17 -8.35
C PRO A 43 -26.44 3.85 -9.70
N GLU A 44 -27.25 4.91 -9.73
CA GLU A 44 -27.58 5.66 -10.94
C GLU A 44 -26.35 6.39 -11.49
N ALA A 45 -25.59 7.06 -10.63
CA ALA A 45 -24.39 7.77 -11.03
C ALA A 45 -23.30 6.81 -11.52
N VAL A 46 -23.13 5.67 -10.84
CA VAL A 46 -22.19 4.62 -11.24
C VAL A 46 -22.58 4.03 -12.59
N ALA A 47 -23.87 3.75 -12.83
CA ALA A 47 -24.35 3.19 -14.11
C ALA A 47 -24.05 4.11 -15.31
N ILE A 48 -24.08 5.44 -15.13
CA ILE A 48 -23.76 6.40 -16.19
C ILE A 48 -22.29 6.27 -16.64
N VAL A 49 -21.38 6.05 -15.71
CA VAL A 49 -19.93 5.98 -15.97
C VAL A 49 -19.40 4.56 -16.12
N GLN A 50 -20.26 3.54 -15.95
CA GLN A 50 -19.90 2.13 -16.07
C GLN A 50 -19.12 1.79 -17.35
N PRO A 51 -19.49 2.30 -18.56
CA PRO A 51 -18.71 1.99 -19.76
C PRO A 51 -17.24 2.43 -19.70
N ALA A 52 -16.93 3.48 -18.96
CA ALA A 52 -15.53 3.89 -18.75
C ALA A 52 -14.80 2.91 -17.82
N PHE A 53 -15.47 2.43 -16.78
CA PHE A 53 -14.88 1.43 -15.87
C PHE A 53 -14.66 0.09 -16.57
N ASP A 54 -15.60 -0.33 -17.42
CA ASP A 54 -15.47 -1.56 -18.21
C ASP A 54 -14.31 -1.51 -19.20
N ALA A 55 -13.97 -0.32 -19.69
CA ALA A 55 -12.81 -0.12 -20.56
C ALA A 55 -11.47 -0.11 -19.81
N LEU A 56 -11.47 0.23 -18.53
CA LEU A 56 -10.27 0.39 -17.72
C LEU A 56 -9.92 -0.84 -16.87
N ALA A 57 -10.94 -1.61 -16.46
CA ALA A 57 -10.75 -2.76 -15.58
C ALA A 57 -10.58 -4.06 -16.36
N PRO A 58 -9.72 -4.98 -15.91
CA PRO A 58 -9.70 -6.34 -16.42
C PRO A 58 -10.97 -7.08 -15.96
N PRO A 59 -11.28 -8.27 -16.51
CA PRO A 59 -12.37 -9.09 -16.02
C PRO A 59 -12.34 -9.27 -14.50
N ALA A 60 -13.44 -8.97 -13.81
CA ALA A 60 -13.58 -8.96 -12.35
C ALA A 60 -12.70 -7.91 -11.61
N GLY A 61 -12.10 -6.97 -12.31
CA GLY A 61 -11.29 -5.90 -11.71
C GLY A 61 -12.09 -4.67 -11.25
N PHE A 62 -13.42 -4.66 -11.41
CA PHE A 62 -14.31 -3.58 -10.97
C PHE A 62 -15.27 -4.04 -9.88
N ALA A 63 -15.49 -3.18 -8.88
CA ALA A 63 -16.58 -3.34 -7.92
C ALA A 63 -17.17 -2.00 -7.49
N HIS A 64 -18.51 -1.89 -7.49
CA HIS A 64 -19.24 -0.84 -6.78
C HIS A 64 -19.31 -1.23 -5.31
N VAL A 65 -18.47 -0.60 -4.48
CA VAL A 65 -18.22 -1.01 -3.08
C VAL A 65 -19.08 -0.30 -2.05
N GLY A 66 -19.87 0.72 -2.46
CA GLY A 66 -20.76 1.42 -1.55
C GLY A 66 -21.10 2.85 -1.98
N PRO A 67 -21.66 3.67 -1.08
CA PRO A 67 -22.01 5.06 -1.36
C PRO A 67 -20.78 5.93 -1.64
N VAL A 68 -21.01 7.20 -1.94
CA VAL A 68 -19.97 8.21 -2.17
C VAL A 68 -18.95 8.21 -1.02
N GLY A 69 -17.67 8.16 -1.36
CA GLY A 69 -16.53 8.05 -0.44
C GLY A 69 -16.08 6.61 -0.18
N ALA A 70 -16.92 5.60 -0.44
CA ALA A 70 -16.57 4.21 -0.18
C ALA A 70 -15.41 3.71 -1.05
N GLY A 71 -15.32 4.15 -2.31
CA GLY A 71 -14.22 3.77 -3.20
C GLY A 71 -12.86 4.24 -2.67
N HIS A 72 -12.75 5.52 -2.35
CA HIS A 72 -11.54 6.10 -1.76
C HIS A 72 -11.23 5.53 -0.36
N PHE A 73 -12.24 5.24 0.45
CA PHE A 73 -12.03 4.62 1.76
C PHE A 73 -11.44 3.21 1.62
N VAL A 74 -12.03 2.38 0.76
CA VAL A 74 -11.53 1.02 0.51
C VAL A 74 -10.11 1.05 -0.07
N LYS A 75 -9.83 1.99 -1.01
CA LYS A 75 -8.47 2.15 -1.56
C LYS A 75 -7.46 2.60 -0.50
N MET A 76 -7.83 3.49 0.39
CA MET A 76 -6.97 3.92 1.51
C MET A 76 -6.59 2.71 2.40
N VAL A 77 -7.56 1.88 2.76
CA VAL A 77 -7.32 0.65 3.55
C VAL A 77 -6.46 -0.36 2.76
N HIS A 78 -6.73 -0.53 1.47
CA HIS A 78 -5.89 -1.36 0.58
C HIS A 78 -4.42 -0.94 0.66
N ASN A 79 -4.12 0.35 0.58
CA ASN A 79 -2.74 0.83 0.67
C ASN A 79 -2.14 0.63 2.07
N GLY A 80 -2.93 0.73 3.13
CA GLY A 80 -2.48 0.37 4.47
C GLY A 80 -2.06 -1.10 4.57
N ILE A 81 -2.85 -2.01 3.99
CA ILE A 81 -2.51 -3.45 3.90
C ILE A 81 -1.23 -3.65 3.08
N GLU A 82 -1.10 -2.96 1.94
CA GLU A 82 0.09 -3.00 1.10
C GLU A 82 1.36 -2.62 1.88
N TYR A 83 1.31 -1.56 2.71
CA TYR A 83 2.42 -1.17 3.58
C TYR A 83 2.81 -2.29 4.55
N GLY A 84 1.84 -2.94 5.18
CA GLY A 84 2.08 -4.08 6.08
C GLY A 84 2.72 -5.27 5.37
N MET A 85 2.24 -5.62 4.18
CA MET A 85 2.78 -6.70 3.37
C MET A 85 4.22 -6.41 2.93
N MET A 86 4.50 -5.21 2.42
CA MET A 86 5.85 -4.81 2.02
C MET A 86 6.82 -4.85 3.18
N GLN A 87 6.40 -4.36 4.37
CA GLN A 87 7.24 -4.40 5.56
C GLN A 87 7.52 -5.83 6.01
N SER A 88 6.53 -6.71 5.95
CA SER A 88 6.72 -8.13 6.30
C SER A 88 7.70 -8.84 5.37
N TYR A 89 7.65 -8.56 4.07
CA TYR A 89 8.66 -9.07 3.14
C TYR A 89 10.04 -8.49 3.46
N ALA A 90 10.16 -7.19 3.66
CA ALA A 90 11.43 -6.55 3.96
C ALA A 90 12.10 -7.17 5.21
N GLU A 91 11.37 -7.32 6.30
CA GLU A 91 11.87 -7.93 7.54
C GLU A 91 12.24 -9.40 7.34
N GLY A 92 11.44 -10.17 6.60
CA GLY A 92 11.72 -11.58 6.31
C GLY A 92 12.98 -11.76 5.47
N PHE A 93 13.15 -10.99 4.40
CA PHE A 93 14.35 -11.03 3.56
C PHE A 93 15.59 -10.51 4.30
N GLU A 94 15.45 -9.47 5.13
CA GLU A 94 16.52 -8.99 6.00
C GLU A 94 16.99 -10.07 6.98
N LEU A 95 16.06 -10.77 7.63
CA LEU A 95 16.39 -11.86 8.54
C LEU A 95 17.14 -13.00 7.82
N MET A 96 16.71 -13.38 6.63
CA MET A 96 17.40 -14.40 5.83
C MET A 96 18.81 -13.94 5.40
N SER A 97 18.96 -12.68 5.03
CA SER A 97 20.26 -12.07 4.70
C SER A 97 21.22 -12.06 5.90
N ALA A 98 20.69 -11.92 7.11
CA ALA A 98 21.47 -11.93 8.35
C ALA A 98 21.89 -13.34 8.82
N ALA A 99 21.64 -14.40 8.05
CA ALA A 99 21.98 -15.78 8.35
C ALA A 99 22.97 -16.36 7.31
N PRO A 100 24.22 -15.80 7.24
CA PRO A 100 25.21 -16.18 6.21
C PRO A 100 25.63 -17.64 6.25
N GLU A 101 25.45 -18.32 7.39
CA GLU A 101 25.77 -19.73 7.56
C GLU A 101 24.96 -20.66 6.65
N PHE A 102 23.81 -20.22 6.13
CA PHE A 102 22.98 -21.00 5.23
C PHE A 102 23.30 -20.74 3.74
N GLY A 103 24.04 -19.68 3.41
CA GLY A 103 24.38 -19.33 2.02
C GLY A 103 23.13 -19.14 1.14
N LEU A 104 22.10 -18.47 1.67
CA LEU A 104 20.81 -18.33 1.01
C LEU A 104 20.88 -17.42 -0.22
N ASP A 105 20.32 -17.88 -1.33
CA ASP A 105 20.04 -17.05 -2.50
C ASP A 105 18.64 -16.45 -2.37
N LEU A 106 18.57 -15.16 -2.05
CA LEU A 106 17.30 -14.45 -1.81
C LEU A 106 16.44 -14.33 -3.07
N HIS A 107 17.07 -14.17 -4.25
CA HIS A 107 16.34 -14.15 -5.52
C HIS A 107 15.68 -15.51 -5.79
N GLN A 108 16.43 -16.61 -5.65
CA GLN A 108 15.92 -17.97 -5.82
C GLN A 108 14.76 -18.25 -4.84
N ILE A 109 14.85 -17.78 -3.60
CA ILE A 109 13.80 -17.93 -2.59
C ILE A 109 12.55 -17.15 -2.99
N ALA A 110 12.70 -15.88 -3.40
CA ALA A 110 11.58 -15.08 -3.89
C ALA A 110 10.89 -15.76 -5.08
N ASP A 111 11.65 -16.27 -6.04
CA ASP A 111 11.12 -16.94 -7.23
C ASP A 111 10.34 -18.21 -6.86
N VAL A 112 10.88 -19.08 -6.01
CA VAL A 112 10.17 -20.31 -5.62
C VAL A 112 8.88 -19.99 -4.82
N TRP A 113 8.86 -18.94 -4.01
CA TRP A 113 7.67 -18.55 -3.26
C TRP A 113 6.53 -18.00 -4.14
N ARG A 114 6.82 -17.49 -5.32
CA ARG A 114 5.80 -17.09 -6.31
C ARG A 114 4.99 -18.29 -6.82
N ASN A 115 5.53 -19.50 -6.70
CA ASN A 115 4.98 -20.72 -7.27
C ASN A 115 4.46 -21.67 -6.17
N GLY A 116 3.19 -21.49 -5.77
CA GLY A 116 2.49 -22.37 -4.83
C GLY A 116 2.62 -22.01 -3.35
N SER A 117 3.39 -21.00 -2.98
CA SER A 117 3.49 -20.54 -1.58
C SER A 117 2.26 -19.72 -1.16
N VAL A 118 1.90 -19.81 0.12
CA VAL A 118 0.80 -19.03 0.73
C VAL A 118 1.09 -17.52 0.72
N VAL A 119 2.37 -17.11 0.74
CA VAL A 119 2.77 -15.69 0.72
C VAL A 119 2.85 -15.11 -0.71
N ARG A 120 2.37 -15.83 -1.70
CA ARG A 120 2.33 -15.37 -3.08
C ARG A 120 1.51 -14.07 -3.21
N SER A 121 2.07 -13.06 -3.87
CA SER A 121 1.39 -11.80 -4.18
C SER A 121 2.11 -11.08 -5.32
N TRP A 122 1.45 -10.10 -5.93
CA TRP A 122 2.13 -9.23 -6.90
C TRP A 122 3.30 -8.43 -6.26
N LEU A 123 3.21 -8.08 -4.98
CA LEU A 123 4.34 -7.45 -4.27
C LEU A 123 5.56 -8.37 -4.18
N LEU A 124 5.35 -9.68 -4.05
CA LEU A 124 6.44 -10.66 -4.10
C LEU A 124 7.05 -10.77 -5.51
N ASP A 125 6.22 -10.68 -6.55
CA ASP A 125 6.71 -10.65 -7.94
C ASP A 125 7.63 -9.43 -8.17
N LEU A 126 7.27 -8.27 -7.63
CA LEU A 126 8.09 -7.06 -7.70
C LEU A 126 9.37 -7.18 -6.86
N ALA A 127 9.31 -7.84 -5.70
CA ALA A 127 10.49 -8.10 -4.88
C ALA A 127 11.48 -9.04 -5.59
N GLU A 128 10.98 -10.09 -6.27
CA GLU A 128 11.80 -10.98 -7.09
C GLU A 128 12.51 -10.22 -8.20
N LEU A 129 11.79 -9.37 -8.94
CA LEU A 129 12.38 -8.54 -9.99
C LEU A 129 13.49 -7.62 -9.47
N ALA A 130 13.30 -7.04 -8.27
CA ALA A 130 14.32 -6.20 -7.64
C ALA A 130 15.57 -7.00 -7.24
N LEU A 131 15.38 -8.18 -6.64
CA LEU A 131 16.47 -9.04 -6.21
C LEU A 131 17.24 -9.67 -7.38
N LYS A 132 16.61 -9.81 -8.54
CA LYS A 132 17.24 -10.31 -9.78
C LYS A 132 18.28 -9.35 -10.34
N ASP A 133 18.09 -8.05 -10.17
CA ASP A 133 19.06 -7.02 -10.53
C ASP A 133 19.94 -6.66 -9.33
N GLU A 134 20.88 -7.55 -9.00
CA GLU A 134 21.77 -7.39 -7.84
C GLU A 134 22.52 -6.05 -7.85
N GLU A 135 23.02 -5.62 -9.02
CA GLU A 135 23.76 -4.36 -9.13
C GLU A 135 22.84 -3.14 -8.95
N GLY A 136 21.65 -3.18 -9.51
CA GLY A 136 20.64 -2.14 -9.34
C GLY A 136 20.13 -2.09 -7.91
N PHE A 137 19.81 -3.25 -7.33
CA PHE A 137 19.34 -3.36 -5.95
C PHE A 137 20.36 -2.81 -4.94
N ALA A 138 21.65 -3.12 -5.11
CA ALA A 138 22.72 -2.62 -4.22
C ALA A 138 22.88 -1.08 -4.24
N LYS A 139 22.35 -0.40 -5.27
CA LYS A 139 22.39 1.07 -5.40
C LYS A 139 21.16 1.76 -4.82
N ILE A 140 20.12 1.00 -4.44
CA ILE A 140 18.91 1.56 -3.87
C ILE A 140 19.18 2.02 -2.44
N GLU A 141 18.91 3.30 -2.17
CA GLU A 141 18.95 3.82 -0.81
C GLU A 141 17.78 3.24 0.01
N GLY A 142 18.05 2.84 1.25
CA GLY A 142 17.05 2.29 2.17
C GLY A 142 16.04 3.33 2.70
N ILE A 143 15.61 4.26 1.85
CA ILE A 143 14.68 5.35 2.16
C ILE A 143 13.34 5.03 1.52
N VAL A 144 12.29 4.98 2.32
CA VAL A 144 10.94 4.66 1.85
C VAL A 144 9.98 5.80 2.17
N ASP A 145 9.48 6.45 1.12
CA ASP A 145 8.44 7.48 1.26
C ASP A 145 7.07 6.89 1.53
N ASP A 146 6.18 7.71 2.06
CA ASP A 146 4.76 7.40 2.17
C ASP A 146 3.93 8.39 1.34
N SER A 147 2.89 7.87 0.67
CA SER A 147 1.97 8.63 -0.18
C SER A 147 0.84 9.33 0.61
N GLY A 148 0.80 9.12 1.92
CA GLY A 148 -0.23 9.63 2.82
C GLY A 148 -1.35 8.63 3.13
N GLU A 149 -1.64 7.66 2.27
CA GLU A 149 -2.72 6.70 2.49
C GLU A 149 -2.49 5.83 3.74
N GLY A 150 -1.25 5.43 4.02
CA GLY A 150 -0.92 4.71 5.24
C GLY A 150 -1.21 5.53 6.50
N ARG A 151 -0.90 6.84 6.48
CA ARG A 151 -1.24 7.77 7.58
C ARG A 151 -2.75 7.88 7.76
N TRP A 152 -3.48 8.13 6.67
CA TRP A 152 -4.94 8.26 6.74
C TRP A 152 -5.62 6.98 7.22
N THR A 153 -5.08 5.81 6.86
CA THR A 153 -5.56 4.52 7.38
C THR A 153 -5.40 4.43 8.90
N VAL A 154 -4.24 4.83 9.42
CA VAL A 154 -3.98 4.84 10.88
C VAL A 154 -4.83 5.89 11.59
N GLU A 155 -4.96 7.11 11.04
CA GLU A 155 -5.83 8.16 11.58
C GLU A 155 -7.27 7.68 11.66
N GLU A 156 -7.78 7.02 10.63
CA GLU A 156 -9.16 6.51 10.60
C GLU A 156 -9.37 5.37 11.60
N ALA A 157 -8.36 4.52 11.78
CA ALA A 157 -8.41 3.49 12.81
C ALA A 157 -8.48 4.06 14.23
N ILE A 158 -7.76 5.15 14.51
CA ILE A 158 -7.85 5.87 15.78
C ILE A 158 -9.27 6.42 15.96
N ASN A 159 -9.84 7.07 14.94
CA ASN A 159 -11.19 7.63 14.98
C ASN A 159 -12.27 6.58 15.25
N ARG A 160 -12.06 5.35 14.80
CA ARG A 160 -12.98 4.21 14.95
C ARG A 160 -12.63 3.27 16.09
N ALA A 161 -11.57 3.55 16.85
CA ALA A 161 -11.04 2.68 17.90
C ALA A 161 -10.72 1.24 17.40
N VAL A 162 -10.19 1.12 16.18
CA VAL A 162 -9.77 -0.15 15.58
C VAL A 162 -8.27 -0.34 15.76
N PRO A 163 -7.79 -1.45 16.35
CA PRO A 163 -6.36 -1.69 16.51
C PRO A 163 -5.71 -2.09 15.17
N LEU A 164 -4.79 -1.26 14.67
CA LEU A 164 -4.00 -1.53 13.45
C LEU A 164 -2.51 -1.71 13.78
N THR A 165 -2.18 -2.76 14.52
CA THR A 165 -0.82 -2.97 15.02
C THR A 165 0.21 -3.08 13.89
N VAL A 166 -0.03 -3.93 12.90
CA VAL A 166 0.91 -4.19 11.79
C VAL A 166 1.04 -2.99 10.86
N ILE A 167 -0.08 -2.40 10.44
CA ILE A 167 -0.10 -1.25 9.53
C ILE A 167 0.56 -0.03 10.18
N THR A 168 0.31 0.20 11.48
CA THR A 168 0.95 1.29 12.22
C THR A 168 2.46 1.08 12.32
N ALA A 169 2.92 -0.14 12.62
CA ALA A 169 4.34 -0.47 12.67
C ALA A 169 5.02 -0.23 11.32
N SER A 170 4.39 -0.67 10.21
CA SER A 170 4.92 -0.47 8.86
C SER A 170 5.03 1.01 8.47
N LEU A 171 4.07 1.86 8.88
CA LEU A 171 4.16 3.29 8.69
C LEU A 171 5.33 3.91 9.45
N TYR A 172 5.54 3.51 10.70
CA TYR A 172 6.67 3.99 11.51
C TYR A 172 8.02 3.50 11.00
N ALA A 173 8.11 2.30 10.42
CA ALA A 173 9.31 1.83 9.73
C ALA A 173 9.70 2.77 8.59
N ARG A 174 8.74 3.24 7.78
CA ARG A 174 8.97 4.26 6.75
C ARG A 174 9.45 5.60 7.33
N PHE A 175 8.89 6.04 8.45
CA PHE A 175 9.38 7.24 9.13
C PHE A 175 10.83 7.06 9.62
N ALA A 176 11.14 5.91 10.19
CA ALA A 176 12.49 5.59 10.66
C ALA A 176 13.52 5.57 9.53
N SER A 177 13.17 5.05 8.35
CA SER A 177 14.06 5.01 7.18
C SER A 177 14.50 6.41 6.72
N ARG A 178 13.67 7.44 6.95
CA ARG A 178 13.96 8.84 6.59
C ARG A 178 14.63 9.66 7.69
N ALA A 179 14.80 9.08 8.87
CA ALA A 179 15.33 9.78 10.05
C ALA A 179 16.55 9.09 10.70
N PRO A 180 17.60 8.75 9.92
CA PRO A 180 18.73 7.96 10.42
C PRO A 180 19.50 8.65 11.56
N ASN A 181 19.47 9.99 11.63
CA ASN A 181 20.20 10.80 12.63
C ASN A 181 19.23 11.47 13.63
N SER A 182 18.11 10.84 13.96
CA SER A 182 17.15 11.40 14.90
C SER A 182 17.66 11.40 16.35
N VAL A 183 17.10 12.29 17.18
CA VAL A 183 17.49 12.47 18.59
C VAL A 183 17.31 11.19 19.42
N GLY A 184 16.29 10.38 19.12
CA GLY A 184 15.99 9.15 19.87
C GLY A 184 17.14 8.15 19.88
N PRO A 185 17.62 7.65 18.72
CA PRO A 185 18.80 6.80 18.64
C PRO A 185 20.06 7.41 19.27
N SER A 186 20.28 8.73 19.09
CA SER A 186 21.43 9.43 19.67
C SER A 186 21.39 9.46 21.19
N LEU A 187 20.22 9.67 21.80
CA LEU A 187 20.05 9.60 23.26
C LEU A 187 20.27 8.18 23.77
N GLY A 188 19.78 7.16 23.10
CA GLY A 188 20.02 5.76 23.44
C GLY A 188 21.50 5.40 23.43
N ALA A 189 22.23 5.86 22.41
CA ALA A 189 23.67 5.66 22.30
C ALA A 189 24.46 6.45 23.37
N ALA A 190 24.06 7.67 23.70
CA ALA A 190 24.70 8.51 24.70
C ALA A 190 24.60 7.90 26.12
N ARG A 191 23.48 7.24 26.45
CA ARG A 191 23.31 6.55 27.75
C ARG A 191 24.31 5.40 27.92
N ARG A 192 24.64 4.65 26.86
CA ARG A 192 25.63 3.56 26.91
C ARG A 192 27.07 4.04 27.16
N LYS A 193 27.39 5.29 26.81
CA LYS A 193 28.73 5.85 27.01
C LYS A 193 28.93 6.44 28.40
N ARG A 194 27.87 6.57 29.21
CA ARG A 194 27.91 7.19 30.56
C ARG A 194 27.53 6.23 31.70
N LEU A 195 27.20 4.98 31.37
CA LEU A 195 27.05 3.85 32.30
C LEU A 195 28.21 2.88 32.15
#